data_3ab30163113fc97f79c274f2ab513d00
#
_entry.id   3ab30163113fc97f79c274f2ab513d00
#
_cell.length_a   1.000
_cell.length_b   1.000
_cell.length_c   1.000
_cell.angle_alpha   90.00
_cell.angle_beta   90.00
_cell.angle_gamma   90.00
#
_symmetry.space_group_name_H-M   'P 1'
#
loop_
_entity.id
_entity.type
_entity.pdbx_description
1 polymer ?
#
loop_
_entity_poly.entity_id
_entity_poly.type
_entity_poly.pdbx_seq_one_letter_code
_entity_poly.pdbx_strand_id
1 'polypeptide(L)'
;MNISQAAKQTGISAKMIRYYEDIGLIPQVLRTDAGYRVFNPHDIERLQFIHQSRNLGFSLEQIKLLLELQNNPDRNSADVKALAQHHVDELEAKITQMQQLVTHLNSIIQKCQGNDQPECAILDDLQQH
;
A
#
# COMPACT_ATOMS: atom_id res chain seq x y z
N MET A 1 -12.98 20.78 -8.64
CA MET A 1 -12.00 20.01 -9.43
C MET A 1 -12.63 18.69 -9.86
N ASN A 2 -12.49 18.29 -11.12
CA ASN A 2 -13.00 17.00 -11.57
C ASN A 2 -12.03 15.87 -11.21
N ILE A 3 -12.44 14.61 -11.46
CA ILE A 3 -11.63 13.45 -11.07
C ILE A 3 -10.28 13.39 -11.80
N SER A 4 -10.22 13.82 -13.05
CA SER A 4 -8.96 13.85 -13.80
C SER A 4 -7.97 14.85 -13.21
N GLN A 5 -8.45 16.02 -12.81
CA GLN A 5 -7.66 17.04 -12.13
C GLN A 5 -7.21 16.56 -10.76
N ALA A 6 -8.11 15.92 -9.99
CA ALA A 6 -7.78 15.34 -8.70
C ALA A 6 -6.71 14.25 -8.82
N ALA A 7 -6.84 13.37 -9.80
CA ALA A 7 -5.84 12.32 -10.06
C ALA A 7 -4.47 12.91 -10.38
N LYS A 8 -4.44 13.93 -11.23
CA LYS A 8 -3.19 14.59 -11.61
C LYS A 8 -2.52 15.28 -10.43
N GLN A 9 -3.30 15.96 -9.60
CA GLN A 9 -2.78 16.70 -8.46
C GLN A 9 -2.30 15.79 -7.32
N THR A 10 -2.97 14.67 -7.10
CA THR A 10 -2.67 13.77 -5.98
C THR A 10 -1.72 12.64 -6.32
N GLY A 11 -1.54 12.33 -7.60
CA GLY A 11 -0.76 11.18 -8.04
C GLY A 11 -1.51 9.85 -7.94
N ILE A 12 -2.80 9.88 -7.59
CA ILE A 12 -3.65 8.70 -7.50
C ILE A 12 -4.45 8.56 -8.79
N SER A 13 -4.51 7.36 -9.37
CA SER A 13 -5.30 7.15 -10.59
C SER A 13 -6.79 7.41 -10.35
N ALA A 14 -7.50 7.84 -11.39
CA ALA A 14 -8.94 8.03 -11.29
C ALA A 14 -9.66 6.77 -10.86
N LYS A 15 -9.20 5.61 -11.34
CA LYS A 15 -9.74 4.30 -10.94
C LYS A 15 -9.62 4.08 -9.44
N MET A 16 -8.46 4.37 -8.86
CA MET A 16 -8.23 4.20 -7.43
C MET A 16 -9.03 5.21 -6.60
N ILE A 17 -9.19 6.43 -7.07
CA ILE A 17 -10.02 7.43 -6.39
C ILE A 17 -11.47 6.94 -6.30
N ARG A 18 -12.03 6.43 -7.39
CA ARG A 18 -13.37 5.84 -7.39
C ARG A 18 -13.48 4.68 -6.41
N TYR A 19 -12.46 3.83 -6.39
CA TYR A 19 -12.42 2.69 -5.47
C TYR A 19 -12.42 3.14 -4.01
N TYR A 20 -11.62 4.14 -3.66
CA TYR A 20 -11.55 4.68 -2.30
C TYR A 20 -12.90 5.26 -1.84
N GLU A 21 -13.61 5.90 -2.75
CA GLU A 21 -14.96 6.37 -2.46
C GLU A 21 -15.93 5.19 -2.27
N ASP A 22 -15.86 4.19 -3.15
CA ASP A 22 -16.74 3.02 -3.12
C ASP A 22 -16.60 2.21 -1.83
N ILE A 23 -15.39 2.04 -1.32
CA ILE A 23 -15.14 1.31 -0.07
C ILE A 23 -15.30 2.16 1.19
N GLY A 24 -15.64 3.43 1.04
CA GLY A 24 -15.85 4.34 2.15
C GLY A 24 -14.58 4.84 2.82
N LEU A 25 -13.41 4.69 2.17
CA LEU A 25 -12.16 5.24 2.70
C LEU A 25 -12.19 6.77 2.68
N ILE A 26 -12.80 7.35 1.67
CA ILE A 26 -13.15 8.76 1.63
C ILE A 26 -14.68 8.90 1.61
N PRO A 27 -15.23 10.01 2.14
CA PRO A 27 -16.67 10.25 2.05
C PRO A 27 -17.09 10.41 0.59
N GLN A 28 -18.38 10.23 0.35
CA GLN A 28 -18.93 10.48 -0.97
C GLN A 28 -18.73 11.94 -1.36
N VAL A 29 -18.14 12.16 -2.54
CA VAL A 29 -17.90 13.51 -3.04
C VAL A 29 -19.15 14.07 -3.69
N LEU A 30 -19.25 15.41 -3.72
CA LEU A 30 -20.34 16.08 -4.41
C LEU A 30 -20.29 15.75 -5.90
N ARG A 31 -21.48 15.79 -6.52
CA ARG A 31 -21.61 15.56 -7.96
C ARG A 31 -22.33 16.73 -8.62
N THR A 32 -22.02 16.96 -9.89
CA THR A 32 -22.78 17.88 -10.73
C THR A 32 -24.16 17.28 -11.02
N ASP A 33 -25.07 18.08 -11.56
CA ASP A 33 -26.38 17.60 -12.01
C ASP A 33 -26.26 16.50 -13.06
N ALA A 34 -25.19 16.52 -13.85
CA ALA A 34 -24.89 15.49 -14.85
C ALA A 34 -24.27 14.22 -14.25
N GLY A 35 -24.03 14.19 -12.92
CA GLY A 35 -23.50 13.03 -12.23
C GLY A 35 -21.99 12.95 -12.12
N TYR A 36 -21.25 13.96 -12.54
CA TYR A 36 -19.79 14.00 -12.47
C TYR A 36 -19.32 14.42 -11.07
N ARG A 37 -18.26 13.77 -10.59
CA ARG A 37 -17.64 14.06 -9.29
C ARG A 37 -17.02 15.45 -9.27
N VAL A 38 -17.20 16.16 -8.15
CA VAL A 38 -16.56 17.46 -7.88
C VAL A 38 -15.77 17.36 -6.58
N PHE A 39 -14.45 17.54 -6.66
CA PHE A 39 -13.54 17.43 -5.54
C PHE A 39 -13.24 18.82 -4.97
N ASN A 40 -13.47 19.00 -3.67
CA ASN A 40 -13.13 20.23 -2.94
C ASN A 40 -11.74 20.12 -2.34
N PRO A 41 -11.17 21.22 -1.74
CA PRO A 41 -9.84 21.17 -1.13
C PRO A 41 -9.69 20.11 -0.05
N HIS A 42 -10.70 19.84 0.77
CA HIS A 42 -10.66 18.81 1.79
C HIS A 42 -10.57 17.41 1.19
N ASP A 43 -11.27 17.18 0.09
CA ASP A 43 -11.19 15.90 -0.63
C ASP A 43 -9.76 15.68 -1.14
N ILE A 44 -9.14 16.70 -1.69
CA ILE A 44 -7.77 16.65 -2.19
C ILE A 44 -6.79 16.38 -1.04
N GLU A 45 -6.94 17.05 0.09
CA GLU A 45 -6.09 16.82 1.28
C GLU A 45 -6.19 15.38 1.76
N ARG A 46 -7.41 14.81 1.82
CA ARG A 46 -7.59 13.41 2.20
C ARG A 46 -6.92 12.46 1.23
N LEU A 47 -7.08 12.71 -0.06
CA LEU A 47 -6.44 11.89 -1.08
C LEU A 47 -4.91 11.96 -1.00
N GLN A 48 -4.36 13.15 -0.76
CA GLN A 48 -2.91 13.32 -0.55
C GLN A 48 -2.44 12.56 0.69
N PHE A 49 -3.20 12.60 1.77
CA PHE A 49 -2.91 11.84 2.98
C PHE A 49 -2.89 10.34 2.70
N ILE A 50 -3.86 9.84 1.96
CA ILE A 50 -3.92 8.43 1.56
C ILE A 50 -2.73 8.07 0.69
N HIS A 51 -2.38 8.89 -0.27
CA HIS A 51 -1.25 8.66 -1.16
C HIS A 51 0.06 8.56 -0.39
N GLN A 52 0.32 9.51 0.53
CA GLN A 52 1.51 9.49 1.36
C GLN A 52 1.55 8.24 2.26
N SER A 53 0.42 7.88 2.85
CA SER A 53 0.32 6.70 3.70
C SER A 53 0.59 5.41 2.92
N ARG A 54 0.08 5.32 1.68
CA ARG A 54 0.35 4.18 0.80
C ARG A 54 1.82 4.10 0.43
N ASN A 55 2.47 5.23 0.19
CA ASN A 55 3.90 5.28 -0.11
C ASN A 55 4.77 4.80 1.06
N LEU A 56 4.28 4.92 2.28
CA LEU A 56 4.93 4.38 3.47
C LEU A 56 4.57 2.91 3.73
N GLY A 57 3.79 2.31 2.84
CA GLY A 57 3.45 0.89 2.91
C GLY A 57 2.27 0.54 3.79
N PHE A 58 1.55 1.52 4.33
CA PHE A 58 0.36 1.23 5.13
C PHE A 58 -0.72 0.56 4.29
N SER A 59 -1.40 -0.43 4.87
CA SER A 59 -2.56 -1.07 4.27
C SER A 59 -3.77 -0.14 4.29
N LEU A 60 -4.79 -0.45 3.48
CA LEU A 60 -6.02 0.34 3.48
C LEU A 60 -6.71 0.33 4.85
N GLU A 61 -6.67 -0.79 5.57
CA GLU A 61 -7.20 -0.87 6.93
C GLU A 61 -6.45 0.04 7.89
N GLN A 62 -5.12 0.07 7.81
CA GLN A 62 -4.29 0.98 8.63
C GLN A 62 -4.55 2.44 8.26
N ILE A 63 -4.71 2.74 6.98
CA ILE A 63 -5.01 4.10 6.51
C ILE A 63 -6.37 4.56 7.03
N LYS A 64 -7.35 3.66 7.06
CA LYS A 64 -8.66 3.98 7.64
C LYS A 64 -8.52 4.39 9.10
N LEU A 65 -7.74 3.65 9.89
CA LEU A 65 -7.47 3.99 11.29
C LEU A 65 -6.73 5.33 11.42
N LEU A 66 -5.74 5.57 10.55
CA LEU A 66 -5.02 6.85 10.53
C LEU A 66 -5.95 8.02 10.22
N LEU A 67 -6.85 7.86 9.27
CA LEU A 67 -7.84 8.90 8.94
C LEU A 67 -8.81 9.16 10.10
N GLU A 68 -9.24 8.10 10.78
CA GLU A 68 -10.10 8.24 11.97
C GLU A 68 -9.39 9.03 13.07
N LEU A 69 -8.10 8.71 13.30
CA LEU A 69 -7.29 9.43 14.28
C LEU A 69 -7.06 10.88 13.87
N GLN A 70 -6.78 11.13 12.60
CA GLN A 70 -6.59 12.51 12.10
C GLN A 70 -7.82 13.36 12.29
N ASN A 71 -9.01 12.80 12.09
CA ASN A 71 -10.28 13.49 12.19
C ASN A 71 -10.79 13.61 13.64
N ASN A 72 -10.12 12.96 14.59
CA ASN A 72 -10.48 13.01 16.00
C ASN A 72 -9.70 14.11 16.70
N PRO A 73 -10.36 15.21 17.14
CA PRO A 73 -9.67 16.29 17.85
C PRO A 73 -9.14 15.89 19.22
N ASP A 74 -9.72 14.82 19.81
CA ASP A 74 -9.30 14.30 21.12
C ASP A 74 -8.27 13.18 20.98
N ARG A 75 -7.67 13.01 19.80
CA ARG A 75 -6.69 11.97 19.55
C ARG A 75 -5.47 12.08 20.46
N ASN A 76 -4.89 10.93 20.75
CA ASN A 76 -3.67 10.84 21.54
C ASN A 76 -2.51 10.48 20.59
N SER A 77 -1.45 11.27 20.60
CA SER A 77 -0.28 11.02 19.75
C SER A 77 0.37 9.67 20.04
N ALA A 78 0.21 9.14 21.26
CA ALA A 78 0.71 7.82 21.61
C ALA A 78 0.02 6.72 20.80
N ASP A 79 -1.26 6.88 20.47
CA ASP A 79 -1.99 5.90 19.64
C ASP A 79 -1.50 5.93 18.20
N VAL A 80 -1.22 7.11 17.66
CA VAL A 80 -0.65 7.27 16.31
C VAL A 80 0.74 6.63 16.25
N LYS A 81 1.57 6.91 17.26
CA LYS A 81 2.92 6.35 17.37
C LYS A 81 2.89 4.83 17.48
N ALA A 82 1.96 4.27 18.26
CA ALA A 82 1.82 2.83 18.40
C ALA A 82 1.43 2.16 17.07
N LEU A 83 0.53 2.78 16.31
CA LEU A 83 0.14 2.28 15.00
C LEU A 83 1.33 2.27 14.03
N ALA A 84 2.10 3.36 14.01
CA ALA A 84 3.29 3.46 13.17
C ALA A 84 4.36 2.44 13.59
N GLN A 85 4.56 2.24 14.89
CA GLN A 85 5.52 1.25 15.41
C GLN A 85 5.12 -0.16 15.02
N HIS A 86 3.83 -0.49 15.10
CA HIS A 86 3.32 -1.80 14.68
C HIS A 86 3.63 -2.04 13.19
N HIS A 87 3.46 -1.01 12.37
CA HIS A 87 3.79 -1.09 10.94
C HIS A 87 5.29 -1.33 10.71
N VAL A 88 6.15 -0.65 11.46
CA VAL A 88 7.61 -0.88 11.40
C VAL A 88 7.93 -2.34 11.74
N ASP A 89 7.32 -2.85 12.80
CA ASP A 89 7.55 -4.24 13.23
C ASP A 89 7.13 -5.25 12.15
N GLU A 90 6.02 -5.00 11.48
CA GLU A 90 5.55 -5.81 10.35
C GLU A 90 6.53 -5.75 9.17
N LEU A 91 7.03 -4.55 8.86
CA LEU A 91 8.01 -4.39 7.78
C LEU A 91 9.32 -5.10 8.09
N GLU A 92 9.80 -5.01 9.33
CA GLU A 92 11.02 -5.70 9.77
C GLU A 92 10.87 -7.22 9.68
N ALA A 93 9.69 -7.75 10.04
CA ALA A 93 9.40 -9.17 9.90
C ALA A 93 9.44 -9.60 8.41
N LYS A 94 8.90 -8.79 7.52
CA LYS A 94 8.95 -9.04 6.08
C LYS A 94 10.38 -8.99 5.54
N ILE A 95 11.19 -8.05 6.01
CA ILE A 95 12.61 -7.95 5.64
C ILE A 95 13.33 -9.25 6.03
N THR A 96 13.10 -9.75 7.23
CA THR A 96 13.70 -11.01 7.71
C THR A 96 13.27 -12.18 6.83
N GLN A 97 11.98 -12.28 6.50
CA GLN A 97 11.47 -13.33 5.61
C GLN A 97 12.11 -13.25 4.23
N MET A 98 12.22 -12.05 3.68
CA MET A 98 12.84 -11.84 2.37
C MET A 98 14.31 -12.22 2.40
N GLN A 99 15.01 -11.91 3.47
CA GLN A 99 16.41 -12.29 3.64
C GLN A 99 16.58 -13.82 3.66
N GLN A 100 15.67 -14.53 4.33
CA GLN A 100 15.66 -15.99 4.36
C GLN A 100 15.43 -16.57 2.96
N LEU A 101 14.51 -15.98 2.19
CA LEU A 101 14.28 -16.40 0.80
C LEU A 101 15.51 -16.18 -0.07
N VAL A 102 16.17 -15.05 0.06
CA VAL A 102 17.40 -14.73 -0.67
C VAL A 102 18.48 -15.75 -0.32
N THR A 103 18.66 -16.03 0.96
CA THR A 103 19.66 -17.01 1.42
C THR A 103 19.37 -18.40 0.85
N HIS A 104 18.09 -18.82 0.88
CA HIS A 104 17.70 -20.12 0.34
C HIS A 104 17.96 -20.20 -1.17
N LEU A 105 17.52 -19.19 -1.93
CA LEU A 105 17.73 -19.15 -3.37
C LEU A 105 19.23 -19.16 -3.74
N ASN A 106 20.04 -18.39 -3.03
CA ASN A 106 21.48 -18.37 -3.25
C ASN A 106 22.11 -19.75 -2.99
N SER A 107 21.65 -20.46 -1.97
CA SER A 107 22.10 -21.81 -1.67
C SER A 107 21.81 -22.77 -2.83
N ILE A 108 20.61 -22.69 -3.40
CA ILE A 108 20.19 -23.53 -4.53
C ILE A 108 20.99 -23.15 -5.79
N ILE A 109 21.17 -21.84 -6.04
CA ILE A 109 21.95 -21.35 -7.19
C ILE A 109 23.36 -21.88 -7.16
N GLN A 110 24.02 -21.91 -5.98
CA GLN A 110 25.36 -22.43 -5.85
C GLN A 110 25.47 -23.91 -6.19
N LYS A 111 24.40 -24.68 -6.01
CA LYS A 111 24.35 -26.10 -6.35
C LYS A 111 24.08 -26.33 -7.83
N CYS A 112 23.55 -25.35 -8.54
CA CYS A 112 23.29 -25.44 -9.97
C CYS A 112 24.58 -25.16 -10.75
N GLN A 113 24.95 -26.07 -11.69
CA GLN A 113 26.18 -25.91 -12.46
C GLN A 113 26.08 -24.82 -13.53
N GLY A 114 24.87 -24.48 -13.97
CA GLY A 114 24.65 -23.40 -14.95
C GLY A 114 25.28 -23.73 -16.31
N ASN A 115 25.25 -25.00 -16.72
CA ASN A 115 25.83 -25.47 -17.98
C ASN A 115 24.72 -25.83 -18.98
N ASP A 116 25.12 -26.47 -20.09
CA ASP A 116 24.21 -26.87 -21.18
C ASP A 116 23.38 -28.12 -20.83
N GLN A 117 23.62 -28.74 -19.68
CA GLN A 117 22.90 -29.94 -19.26
C GLN A 117 21.58 -29.60 -18.61
N PRO A 118 20.57 -30.51 -18.69
CA PRO A 118 19.25 -30.24 -18.13
C PRO A 118 19.18 -30.31 -16.60
N GLU A 119 20.15 -30.91 -15.95
CA GLU A 119 20.16 -31.03 -14.49
C GLU A 119 20.27 -29.65 -13.85
N CYS A 120 19.32 -29.33 -12.97
CA CYS A 120 19.27 -28.05 -12.32
C CYS A 120 18.76 -28.20 -10.89
N ALA A 121 19.60 -27.85 -9.92
CA ALA A 121 19.24 -27.91 -8.51
C ALA A 121 18.06 -26.99 -8.18
N ILE A 122 17.91 -25.88 -8.89
CA ILE A 122 16.78 -24.94 -8.69
C ILE A 122 15.45 -25.61 -9.05
N LEU A 123 15.40 -26.25 -10.24
CA LEU A 123 14.21 -26.94 -10.68
C LEU A 123 13.88 -28.13 -9.79
N ASP A 124 14.89 -28.86 -9.34
CA ASP A 124 14.70 -29.99 -8.42
C ASP A 124 14.13 -29.54 -7.07
N ASP A 125 14.64 -28.44 -6.52
CA ASP A 125 14.14 -27.90 -5.25
C ASP A 125 12.69 -27.44 -5.38
N LEU A 126 12.33 -26.76 -6.44
CA LEU A 126 10.96 -26.30 -6.69
C LEU A 126 10.00 -27.47 -6.89
N GLN A 127 10.46 -28.58 -7.45
CA GLN A 127 9.63 -29.77 -7.66
C GLN A 127 9.31 -30.49 -6.35
N GLN A 128 10.21 -30.43 -5.36
CA GLN A 128 10.04 -31.08 -4.06
C GLN A 128 9.09 -30.31 -3.13
N HIS A 129 8.84 -29.06 -3.42
CA HIS A 129 8.01 -28.15 -2.63
C HIS A 129 6.83 -27.67 -3.44
#